data_eed6071c64d679102aad8eb3e43047a6
#
_entry.id   eed6071c64d679102aad8eb3e43047a6
#
_cell.length_a   1.000
_cell.length_b   1.000
_cell.length_c   1.000
_cell.angle_alpha   90.00
_cell.angle_beta   90.00
_cell.angle_gamma   90.00
#
_symmetry.space_group_name_H-M   'P 1'
#
loop_
_entity.id
_entity.type
_entity.pdbx_description
1 polymer ?
#
loop_
_entity_poly.entity_id
_entity_poly.type
_entity_poly.pdbx_seq_one_letter_code
_entity_poly.pdbx_strand_id
1 'polypeptide(L)'
;MVARLVGLSERIESVAFSPDGSMLAVTGGLPGRMGEVQVWDVAKRSLKISVPVTYDTLYGAAWSPDNTLISFGCSDNTLRAIRVRDGKQVLLMGGHNDWVLDSVFSRDGKQVISVGRDMTAKHTEVESERLIDNLTSITPGALKGGIAAVAGHPTKDEVLVGGSDGQPQVFRLKRQTARKIGDNANLVRKFPRMPGRIWDVSFDPAGKQAAAVSSLNGDGMVTIYSSDYDSGIPDDIKKIFNKTPNGGEKQKLEGYWAREVSELHSIEMPGVEIFCLAFSPDGRILAVAGADGTVRFIEVASGKVTREAVAVKIEGEVIADSVSEGEKRRLNRKRGKRAEISERTISPNEISALVLDPAEIVLTKPNHYAQILVTARLKTGGRVDVTRQVFTEVSGGLAAITERGQVKPLRDGEGVLAARIGGIKVEARLKVTNVHSAFAPDYVRDVKPVISR
;
A
#
# COMPACT_ATOMS: atom_id res chain seq x y z
N MET A 1 -17.83 -15.11 -0.45
CA MET A 1 -16.40 -15.02 -0.08
C MET A 1 -15.68 -16.23 -0.66
N VAL A 2 -14.65 -16.04 -1.48
CA VAL A 2 -13.93 -17.13 -2.15
C VAL A 2 -12.78 -17.66 -1.28
N ALA A 3 -12.08 -16.76 -0.60
CA ALA A 3 -11.02 -17.09 0.35
C ALA A 3 -10.86 -15.97 1.38
N ARG A 4 -10.30 -16.31 2.54
CA ARG A 4 -9.81 -15.37 3.54
C ARG A 4 -8.35 -15.70 3.80
N LEU A 5 -7.47 -14.75 3.51
CA LEU A 5 -6.05 -14.81 3.83
C LEU A 5 -5.87 -14.04 5.14
N VAL A 6 -5.43 -14.69 6.20
CA VAL A 6 -5.39 -14.08 7.55
C VAL A 6 -4.01 -14.29 8.14
N GLY A 7 -3.54 -13.32 8.85
CA GLY A 7 -2.64 -13.68 9.92
C GLY A 7 -1.41 -12.92 10.14
N LEU A 8 -1.08 -11.87 9.47
CA LEU A 8 0.30 -11.50 9.56
C LEU A 8 0.53 -10.18 10.28
N SER A 9 0.15 -9.14 9.70
CA SER A 9 0.31 -7.83 10.34
C SER A 9 -0.97 -7.46 11.05
N GLU A 10 -0.88 -6.77 12.17
CA GLU A 10 -2.07 -6.19 12.80
C GLU A 10 -2.69 -5.12 11.90
N ARG A 11 -1.88 -4.56 11.01
CA ARG A 11 -2.25 -3.51 10.08
C ARG A 11 -1.78 -3.84 8.68
N ILE A 12 -2.72 -3.86 7.75
CA ILE A 12 -2.46 -3.97 6.31
C ILE A 12 -2.67 -2.58 5.73
N GLU A 13 -1.64 -2.06 5.07
CA GLU A 13 -1.67 -0.72 4.48
C GLU A 13 -1.93 -0.76 2.97
N SER A 14 -1.43 -1.79 2.29
CA SER A 14 -1.64 -1.92 0.85
C SER A 14 -1.71 -3.37 0.41
N VAL A 15 -2.47 -3.60 -0.65
CA VAL A 15 -2.55 -4.88 -1.37
C VAL A 15 -2.48 -4.60 -2.87
N ALA A 16 -1.73 -5.41 -3.61
CA ALA A 16 -1.61 -5.27 -5.05
C ALA A 16 -1.50 -6.64 -5.72
N PHE A 17 -2.32 -6.91 -6.73
CA PHE A 17 -2.14 -8.06 -7.60
C PHE A 17 -0.95 -7.85 -8.52
N SER A 18 -0.24 -8.94 -8.80
CA SER A 18 0.76 -8.94 -9.89
C SER A 18 0.09 -8.66 -11.24
N PRO A 19 0.80 -8.07 -12.22
CA PRO A 19 0.26 -7.78 -13.54
C PRO A 19 -0.42 -8.98 -14.23
N ASP A 20 0.09 -10.20 -14.00
CA ASP A 20 -0.48 -11.45 -14.52
C ASP A 20 -1.60 -12.03 -13.63
N GLY A 21 -1.91 -11.40 -12.49
CA GLY A 21 -2.93 -11.84 -11.55
C GLY A 21 -2.60 -13.11 -10.76
N SER A 22 -1.40 -13.68 -10.92
CA SER A 22 -1.02 -14.95 -10.27
C SER A 22 -0.64 -14.80 -8.81
N MET A 23 -0.20 -13.62 -8.39
CA MET A 23 0.29 -13.32 -7.05
C MET A 23 -0.40 -12.08 -6.46
N LEU A 24 -0.42 -12.01 -5.13
CA LEU A 24 -0.88 -10.85 -4.37
C LEU A 24 0.24 -10.40 -3.43
N ALA A 25 0.71 -9.17 -3.59
CA ALA A 25 1.57 -8.52 -2.62
C ALA A 25 0.73 -7.87 -1.51
N VAL A 26 1.23 -7.94 -0.29
CA VAL A 26 0.63 -7.30 0.89
C VAL A 26 1.75 -6.60 1.65
N THR A 27 1.56 -5.32 1.94
CA THR A 27 2.44 -4.55 2.83
C THR A 27 1.70 -4.11 4.07
N GLY A 28 2.41 -4.02 5.16
CA GLY A 28 1.85 -3.64 6.44
C GLY A 28 2.83 -3.86 7.57
N GLY A 29 2.31 -4.13 8.76
CA GLY A 29 3.15 -4.41 9.93
C GLY A 29 2.47 -4.15 11.25
N LEU A 30 3.32 -4.03 12.24
CA LEU A 30 3.00 -3.63 13.61
C LEU A 30 3.70 -2.30 13.86
N PRO A 31 2.98 -1.19 14.00
CA PRO A 31 3.60 0.13 14.22
C PRO A 31 4.61 0.11 15.36
N GLY A 32 5.82 0.58 15.08
CA GLY A 32 6.92 0.60 16.02
C GLY A 32 7.53 -0.76 16.38
N ARG A 33 7.22 -1.83 15.68
CA ARG A 33 7.73 -3.17 15.94
C ARG A 33 8.25 -3.87 14.70
N MET A 34 7.47 -3.87 13.61
CA MET A 34 7.85 -4.54 12.36
C MET A 34 7.09 -3.99 11.16
N GLY A 35 7.75 -4.04 10.01
CA GLY A 35 7.14 -3.89 8.70
C GLY A 35 7.55 -5.05 7.82
N GLU A 36 6.60 -5.59 7.07
CA GLU A 36 6.82 -6.74 6.22
C GLU A 36 6.14 -6.64 4.85
N VAL A 37 6.73 -7.30 3.87
CA VAL A 37 6.12 -7.58 2.58
C VAL A 37 5.81 -9.06 2.52
N GLN A 38 4.59 -9.39 2.14
CA GLN A 38 4.18 -10.75 1.90
C GLN A 38 3.77 -10.93 0.45
N VAL A 39 4.06 -12.09 -0.10
CA VAL A 39 3.62 -12.50 -1.44
C VAL A 39 2.84 -13.80 -1.32
N TRP A 40 1.62 -13.77 -1.83
CA TRP A 40 0.69 -14.87 -1.82
C TRP A 40 0.47 -15.44 -3.22
N ASP A 41 0.47 -16.75 -3.36
CA ASP A 41 0.00 -17.44 -4.58
C ASP A 41 -1.53 -17.43 -4.57
N VAL A 42 -2.12 -16.76 -5.56
CA VAL A 42 -3.57 -16.55 -5.61
C VAL A 42 -4.33 -17.84 -5.88
N ALA A 43 -3.84 -18.67 -6.80
CA ALA A 43 -4.48 -19.94 -7.17
C ALA A 43 -4.40 -20.96 -6.03
N LYS A 44 -3.23 -21.07 -5.38
CA LYS A 44 -3.02 -21.98 -4.25
C LYS A 44 -3.56 -21.42 -2.94
N ARG A 45 -3.79 -20.11 -2.85
CA ARG A 45 -4.18 -19.40 -1.61
C ARG A 45 -3.21 -19.65 -0.48
N SER A 46 -1.92 -19.63 -0.78
CA SER A 46 -0.83 -19.91 0.15
C SER A 46 0.20 -18.80 0.16
N LEU A 47 0.82 -18.58 1.32
CA LEU A 47 1.93 -17.64 1.47
C LEU A 47 3.15 -18.20 0.73
N LYS A 48 3.72 -17.40 -0.20
CA LYS A 48 4.90 -17.75 -0.97
C LYS A 48 6.17 -17.29 -0.26
N ILE A 49 6.20 -16.00 0.13
CA ILE A 49 7.28 -15.42 0.92
C ILE A 49 6.72 -14.40 1.91
N SER A 50 7.41 -14.24 3.04
CA SER A 50 7.26 -13.14 3.98
C SER A 50 8.65 -12.54 4.23
N VAL A 51 8.79 -11.25 3.98
CA VAL A 51 10.07 -10.53 4.10
C VAL A 51 9.92 -9.43 5.14
N PRO A 52 10.50 -9.58 6.33
CA PRO A 52 10.62 -8.50 7.27
C PRO A 52 11.63 -7.46 6.75
N VAL A 53 11.25 -6.19 6.78
CA VAL A 53 12.05 -5.11 6.18
C VAL A 53 12.48 -4.06 7.20
N THR A 54 11.54 -3.58 8.02
CA THR A 54 11.75 -2.46 8.95
C THR A 54 11.20 -2.78 10.34
N TYR A 55 11.45 -1.90 11.29
CA TYR A 55 10.84 -1.93 12.63
C TYR A 55 9.54 -1.12 12.70
N ASP A 56 8.97 -0.74 11.58
CA ASP A 56 7.70 -0.02 11.49
C ASP A 56 6.97 -0.38 10.20
N THR A 57 5.71 0.01 10.11
CA THR A 57 4.77 -0.31 9.03
C THR A 57 5.31 0.08 7.64
N LEU A 58 4.99 -0.74 6.64
CA LEU A 58 5.25 -0.48 5.22
C LEU A 58 3.97 -0.04 4.52
N TYR A 59 4.12 0.80 3.49
CA TYR A 59 3.05 1.43 2.73
C TYR A 59 3.18 1.13 1.23
N GLY A 60 2.13 1.33 0.47
CA GLY A 60 2.05 1.38 -0.99
C GLY A 60 2.83 0.29 -1.71
N ALA A 61 2.22 -0.87 -1.93
CA ALA A 61 2.83 -1.97 -2.67
C ALA A 61 2.59 -1.83 -4.17
N ALA A 62 3.65 -1.86 -4.98
CA ALA A 62 3.55 -1.89 -6.43
C ALA A 62 4.43 -2.98 -7.05
N TRP A 63 3.90 -3.63 -8.08
CA TRP A 63 4.61 -4.63 -8.86
C TRP A 63 5.34 -4.02 -10.05
N SER A 64 6.53 -4.54 -10.36
CA SER A 64 7.13 -4.29 -11.66
C SER A 64 6.32 -4.97 -12.78
N PRO A 65 6.30 -4.40 -14.01
CA PRO A 65 5.51 -4.94 -15.11
C PRO A 65 5.84 -6.39 -15.48
N ASP A 66 7.05 -6.85 -15.16
CA ASP A 66 7.56 -8.20 -15.42
C ASP A 66 7.29 -9.19 -14.27
N ASN A 67 6.53 -8.81 -13.24
CA ASN A 67 6.23 -9.60 -12.03
C ASN A 67 7.45 -9.99 -11.18
N THR A 68 8.62 -9.37 -11.36
CA THR A 68 9.85 -9.79 -10.68
C THR A 68 10.18 -9.01 -9.42
N LEU A 69 9.71 -7.76 -9.31
CA LEU A 69 9.99 -6.85 -8.20
C LEU A 69 8.71 -6.32 -7.56
N ILE A 70 8.81 -5.97 -6.27
CA ILE A 70 7.79 -5.23 -5.53
C ILE A 70 8.47 -4.02 -4.89
N SER A 71 8.00 -2.81 -5.20
CA SER A 71 8.38 -1.58 -4.50
C SER A 71 7.37 -1.23 -3.42
N PHE A 72 7.82 -0.51 -2.40
CA PHE A 72 7.00 -0.05 -1.28
C PHE A 72 7.67 1.10 -0.54
N GLY A 73 6.84 1.91 0.09
CA GLY A 73 7.27 3.00 0.96
C GLY A 73 7.46 2.55 2.41
N CYS A 74 8.29 3.28 3.14
CA CYS A 74 8.58 3.00 4.55
C CYS A 74 8.42 4.26 5.40
N SER A 75 8.09 4.06 6.67
CA SER A 75 8.06 5.12 7.69
C SER A 75 9.44 5.67 8.06
N ASP A 76 10.52 5.01 7.66
CA ASP A 76 11.89 5.48 7.80
C ASP A 76 12.34 6.43 6.67
N ASN A 77 11.39 6.97 5.90
CA ASN A 77 11.59 7.88 4.78
C ASN A 77 12.32 7.25 3.58
N THR A 78 12.34 5.92 3.49
CA THR A 78 12.96 5.22 2.37
C THR A 78 11.92 4.64 1.41
N LEU A 79 12.25 4.70 0.12
CA LEU A 79 11.67 3.84 -0.90
C LEU A 79 12.52 2.57 -1.00
N ARG A 80 11.88 1.40 -1.02
CA ARG A 80 12.57 0.12 -1.19
C ARG A 80 11.91 -0.73 -2.26
N ALA A 81 12.68 -1.70 -2.78
CA ALA A 81 12.13 -2.78 -3.59
C ALA A 81 12.80 -4.09 -3.25
N ILE A 82 12.02 -5.17 -3.32
CA ILE A 82 12.50 -6.55 -3.16
C ILE A 82 12.27 -7.36 -4.43
N ARG A 83 13.09 -8.37 -4.62
CA ARG A 83 12.92 -9.37 -5.68
C ARG A 83 12.02 -10.50 -5.19
N VAL A 84 10.98 -10.81 -5.95
CA VAL A 84 9.91 -11.74 -5.54
C VAL A 84 10.38 -13.18 -5.35
N ARG A 85 11.37 -13.63 -6.13
CA ARG A 85 11.83 -15.04 -6.08
C ARG A 85 12.53 -15.42 -4.78
N ASP A 86 13.21 -14.45 -4.12
CA ASP A 86 14.09 -14.72 -2.97
C ASP A 86 13.97 -13.67 -1.85
N GLY A 87 13.09 -12.67 -1.98
CA GLY A 87 12.90 -11.60 -1.01
C GLY A 87 14.09 -10.65 -0.85
N LYS A 88 15.12 -10.74 -1.72
CA LYS A 88 16.30 -9.90 -1.61
C LYS A 88 15.99 -8.45 -1.96
N GLN A 89 16.40 -7.52 -1.10
CA GLN A 89 16.31 -6.09 -1.38
C GLN A 89 17.21 -5.73 -2.57
N VAL A 90 16.65 -5.01 -3.54
CA VAL A 90 17.33 -4.58 -4.79
C VAL A 90 17.31 -3.07 -4.98
N LEU A 91 16.55 -2.35 -4.16
CA LEU A 91 16.51 -0.89 -4.12
C LEU A 91 16.42 -0.41 -2.68
N LEU A 92 17.23 0.57 -2.33
CA LEU A 92 17.15 1.35 -1.09
C LEU A 92 17.45 2.81 -1.40
N MET A 93 16.43 3.64 -1.44
CA MET A 93 16.57 5.06 -1.73
C MET A 93 16.05 5.91 -0.57
N GLY A 94 16.96 6.62 0.11
CA GLY A 94 16.71 7.46 1.30
C GLY A 94 16.49 8.94 0.98
N GLY A 95 15.87 9.27 -0.14
CA GLY A 95 15.77 10.67 -0.61
C GLY A 95 14.57 11.46 -0.10
N HIS A 96 13.59 10.83 0.54
CA HIS A 96 12.45 11.53 1.15
C HIS A 96 12.82 12.13 2.52
N ASN A 97 12.15 13.21 2.91
CA ASN A 97 12.32 13.85 4.20
C ASN A 97 11.26 13.47 5.24
N ASP A 98 10.26 12.69 4.82
CA ASP A 98 9.19 12.13 5.67
C ASP A 98 8.73 10.80 5.07
N TRP A 99 7.75 10.16 5.69
CA TRP A 99 7.23 8.84 5.31
C TRP A 99 6.91 8.76 3.82
N VAL A 100 7.36 7.70 3.21
CA VAL A 100 6.98 7.33 1.85
C VAL A 100 5.69 6.54 1.93
N LEU A 101 4.62 7.04 1.32
CA LEU A 101 3.26 6.51 1.50
C LEU A 101 2.84 5.59 0.35
N ASP A 102 3.35 5.84 -0.86
CA ASP A 102 2.97 5.06 -2.02
C ASP A 102 4.07 5.06 -3.09
N SER A 103 4.02 4.08 -3.99
CA SER A 103 4.97 3.95 -5.09
C SER A 103 4.35 3.28 -6.31
N VAL A 104 4.93 3.52 -7.49
CA VAL A 104 4.55 2.85 -8.74
C VAL A 104 5.77 2.70 -9.64
N PHE A 105 5.88 1.57 -10.36
CA PHE A 105 6.90 1.39 -11.39
C PHE A 105 6.56 2.16 -12.67
N SER A 106 7.61 2.61 -13.37
CA SER A 106 7.49 3.03 -14.76
C SER A 106 7.05 1.85 -15.64
N ARG A 107 6.49 2.15 -16.81
CA ARG A 107 5.98 1.14 -17.75
C ARG A 107 7.04 0.14 -18.24
N ASP A 108 8.30 0.55 -18.27
CA ASP A 108 9.44 -0.32 -18.62
C ASP A 108 10.05 -1.06 -17.41
N GLY A 109 9.53 -0.84 -16.21
CA GLY A 109 9.99 -1.47 -14.97
C GLY A 109 11.35 -0.99 -14.46
N LYS A 110 12.00 -0.04 -15.14
CA LYS A 110 13.38 0.39 -14.79
C LYS A 110 13.42 1.48 -13.75
N GLN A 111 12.30 2.14 -13.50
CA GLN A 111 12.21 3.29 -12.62
C GLN A 111 11.03 3.12 -11.67
N VAL A 112 11.11 3.76 -10.50
CA VAL A 112 10.03 3.84 -9.52
C VAL A 112 9.76 5.30 -9.19
N ILE A 113 8.48 5.64 -9.15
CA ILE A 113 8.00 6.92 -8.65
C ILE A 113 7.46 6.68 -7.24
N SER A 114 7.92 7.45 -6.27
CA SER A 114 7.47 7.39 -4.88
C SER A 114 6.91 8.72 -4.43
N VAL A 115 5.90 8.69 -3.58
CA VAL A 115 5.26 9.87 -3.00
C VAL A 115 5.22 9.77 -1.48
N GLY A 116 5.19 10.91 -0.80
CA GLY A 116 5.25 10.89 0.65
C GLY A 116 4.74 12.16 1.34
N ARG A 117 4.80 12.12 2.67
CA ARG A 117 4.38 13.22 3.55
C ARG A 117 5.24 14.47 3.38
N ASP A 118 6.42 14.36 2.82
CA ASP A 118 7.32 15.47 2.48
C ASP A 118 6.86 16.27 1.25
N MET A 119 5.65 16.02 0.74
CA MET A 119 5.02 16.70 -0.41
C MET A 119 5.75 16.49 -1.73
N THR A 120 6.62 15.51 -1.83
CA THR A 120 7.38 15.26 -3.06
C THR A 120 6.93 13.99 -3.76
N ALA A 121 6.97 14.03 -5.10
CA ALA A 121 6.99 12.84 -5.94
C ALA A 121 8.40 12.70 -6.51
N LYS A 122 9.08 11.62 -6.14
CA LYS A 122 10.46 11.35 -6.54
C LYS A 122 10.52 10.28 -7.60
N HIS A 123 11.38 10.48 -8.57
CA HIS A 123 11.62 9.59 -9.70
C HIS A 123 13.00 8.97 -9.53
N THR A 124 13.08 7.66 -9.35
CA THR A 124 14.29 6.90 -8.99
C THR A 124 14.56 5.79 -9.99
N GLU A 125 15.82 5.62 -10.40
CA GLU A 125 16.27 4.49 -11.23
C GLU A 125 16.53 3.28 -10.32
N VAL A 126 15.98 2.11 -10.68
CA VAL A 126 16.03 0.91 -9.83
C VAL A 126 17.45 0.34 -9.76
N GLU A 127 18.12 0.19 -10.91
CA GLU A 127 19.43 -0.48 -11.00
C GLU A 127 20.54 0.28 -10.29
N SER A 128 20.58 1.60 -10.45
CA SER A 128 21.62 2.46 -9.88
C SER A 128 21.23 3.08 -8.53
N GLU A 129 19.99 2.89 -8.08
CA GLU A 129 19.41 3.52 -6.87
C GLU A 129 19.44 5.06 -6.92
N ARG A 130 19.62 5.66 -8.10
CA ARG A 130 19.83 7.08 -8.27
C ARG A 130 18.52 7.84 -8.39
N LEU A 131 18.41 8.97 -7.67
CA LEU A 131 17.35 9.95 -7.90
C LEU A 131 17.55 10.62 -9.27
N ILE A 132 16.57 10.46 -10.17
CA ILE A 132 16.55 11.09 -11.48
C ILE A 132 16.04 12.52 -11.39
N ASP A 133 14.83 12.69 -10.79
CA ASP A 133 14.19 14.02 -10.65
C ASP A 133 13.22 14.06 -9.46
N ASN A 134 12.88 15.27 -9.00
CA ASN A 134 11.67 15.54 -8.26
C ASN A 134 10.60 16.00 -9.26
N LEU A 135 9.51 15.25 -9.40
CA LEU A 135 8.47 15.55 -10.37
C LEU A 135 7.62 16.75 -9.93
N THR A 136 7.37 16.86 -8.63
CA THR A 136 6.65 17.98 -8.02
C THR A 136 7.58 19.14 -7.71
N SER A 137 7.03 20.35 -7.57
CA SER A 137 7.79 21.51 -7.08
C SER A 137 8.31 21.24 -5.68
N ILE A 138 9.58 21.50 -5.46
CA ILE A 138 10.23 21.44 -4.13
C ILE A 138 10.05 22.73 -3.32
N THR A 139 9.34 23.71 -3.86
CA THR A 139 9.07 24.96 -3.15
C THR A 139 8.14 24.70 -1.97
N PRO A 140 8.54 25.05 -0.74
CA PRO A 140 7.68 24.89 0.43
C PRO A 140 6.31 25.53 0.21
N GLY A 141 5.23 24.78 0.44
CA GLY A 141 3.85 25.24 0.25
C GLY A 141 3.29 25.11 -1.18
N ALA A 142 4.03 24.55 -2.12
CA ALA A 142 3.53 24.28 -3.47
C ALA A 142 2.39 23.23 -3.47
N LEU A 143 2.49 22.22 -2.62
CA LEU A 143 1.41 21.30 -2.25
C LEU A 143 1.26 21.37 -0.72
N LYS A 144 0.08 21.73 -0.24
CA LYS A 144 -0.19 21.80 1.20
C LYS A 144 -0.46 20.42 1.76
N GLY A 145 0.45 19.91 2.58
CA GLY A 145 0.39 18.57 3.15
C GLY A 145 1.02 17.50 2.26
N GLY A 146 0.94 16.22 2.69
CA GLY A 146 1.55 15.10 2.00
C GLY A 146 0.82 14.69 0.73
N ILE A 147 1.54 14.01 -0.15
CA ILE A 147 0.97 13.24 -1.26
C ILE A 147 0.75 11.82 -0.75
N ALA A 148 -0.50 11.34 -0.83
CA ALA A 148 -0.88 10.06 -0.23
C ALA A 148 -0.87 8.90 -1.22
N ALA A 149 -1.13 9.17 -2.51
CA ALA A 149 -1.30 8.14 -3.52
C ALA A 149 -0.66 8.55 -4.86
N VAL A 150 -0.23 7.54 -5.62
CA VAL A 150 0.31 7.69 -6.98
C VAL A 150 -0.13 6.53 -7.87
N ALA A 151 -0.57 6.83 -9.09
CA ALA A 151 -0.92 5.84 -10.11
C ALA A 151 -0.21 6.13 -11.43
N GLY A 152 0.35 5.09 -12.05
CA GLY A 152 0.94 5.18 -13.38
C GLY A 152 -0.11 5.26 -14.48
N HIS A 153 0.12 6.11 -15.48
CA HIS A 153 -0.73 6.13 -16.67
C HIS A 153 -0.47 4.85 -17.49
N PRO A 154 -1.51 4.11 -17.94
CA PRO A 154 -1.31 2.80 -18.58
C PRO A 154 -0.58 2.88 -19.92
N THR A 155 -0.65 4.01 -20.64
CA THR A 155 -0.08 4.16 -21.99
C THR A 155 0.93 5.30 -22.14
N LYS A 156 1.04 6.22 -21.17
CA LYS A 156 1.94 7.39 -21.22
C LYS A 156 2.99 7.28 -20.09
N ASP A 157 4.16 7.90 -20.28
CA ASP A 157 5.19 8.03 -19.24
C ASP A 157 4.78 9.17 -18.25
N GLU A 158 3.68 8.98 -17.56
CA GLU A 158 3.04 9.96 -16.68
C GLU A 158 2.48 9.29 -15.43
N VAL A 159 2.33 10.05 -14.37
CA VAL A 159 1.74 9.61 -13.11
C VAL A 159 0.70 10.60 -12.61
N LEU A 160 -0.38 10.08 -12.06
CA LEU A 160 -1.40 10.80 -11.32
C LEU A 160 -1.04 10.77 -9.84
N VAL A 161 -1.09 11.91 -9.17
CA VAL A 161 -0.88 12.00 -7.73
C VAL A 161 -2.05 12.69 -7.05
N GLY A 162 -2.30 12.31 -5.81
CA GLY A 162 -3.31 12.91 -4.95
C GLY A 162 -2.87 12.99 -3.50
N GLY A 163 -3.36 13.98 -2.77
CA GLY A 163 -2.97 14.16 -1.37
C GLY A 163 -3.79 15.18 -0.61
N SER A 164 -3.16 15.80 0.39
CA SER A 164 -3.83 16.67 1.36
C SER A 164 -4.36 17.97 0.79
N ASP A 165 -3.93 18.37 -0.40
CA ASP A 165 -4.43 19.57 -1.07
C ASP A 165 -5.77 19.36 -1.80
N GLY A 166 -6.24 18.10 -1.89
CA GLY A 166 -7.52 17.78 -2.53
C GLY A 166 -7.53 17.96 -4.05
N GLN A 167 -6.36 18.14 -4.69
CA GLN A 167 -6.29 18.32 -6.14
C GLN A 167 -5.52 17.20 -6.83
N PRO A 168 -6.16 16.30 -7.60
CA PRO A 168 -5.45 15.34 -8.40
C PRO A 168 -4.62 16.03 -9.48
N GLN A 169 -3.37 15.60 -9.68
CA GLN A 169 -2.45 16.23 -10.61
C GLN A 169 -1.67 15.17 -11.39
N VAL A 170 -1.45 15.40 -12.69
CA VAL A 170 -0.64 14.52 -13.54
C VAL A 170 0.72 15.15 -13.80
N PHE A 171 1.75 14.35 -13.61
CA PHE A 171 3.14 14.74 -13.89
C PHE A 171 3.77 13.79 -14.91
N ARG A 172 4.57 14.36 -15.83
CA ARG A 172 5.38 13.56 -16.77
C ARG A 172 6.66 13.06 -16.08
N LEU A 173 7.12 11.88 -16.43
CA LEU A 173 8.37 11.31 -15.91
C LEU A 173 9.59 11.97 -16.57
N LYS A 174 9.54 12.20 -17.87
CA LYS A 174 10.65 12.79 -18.61
C LYS A 174 10.47 14.30 -18.76
N ARG A 175 11.34 15.05 -18.12
CA ARG A 175 11.40 16.51 -18.21
C ARG A 175 11.69 16.96 -19.66
N GLN A 176 10.95 17.94 -20.14
CA GLN A 176 11.08 18.50 -21.49
C GLN A 176 11.70 19.90 -21.52
N THR A 177 12.02 20.46 -20.37
CA THR A 177 12.58 21.83 -20.22
C THR A 177 13.79 21.80 -19.30
N ALA A 178 14.63 22.86 -19.36
CA ALA A 178 15.73 23.00 -18.42
C ALA A 178 15.23 23.05 -16.97
N ARG A 179 15.98 22.41 -16.06
CA ARG A 179 15.62 22.35 -14.64
C ARG A 179 15.77 23.70 -13.97
N LYS A 180 14.71 24.15 -13.28
CA LYS A 180 14.72 25.31 -12.38
C LYS A 180 14.19 24.88 -11.01
N ILE A 181 14.74 25.44 -9.96
CA ILE A 181 14.27 25.20 -8.59
C ILE A 181 12.85 25.76 -8.45
N GLY A 182 11.93 24.95 -7.96
CA GLY A 182 10.55 25.36 -7.69
C GLY A 182 9.67 25.50 -8.94
N ASP A 183 10.08 25.00 -10.11
CA ASP A 183 9.24 24.98 -11.29
C ASP A 183 8.23 23.81 -11.24
N ASN A 184 7.13 23.97 -11.98
CA ASN A 184 6.14 22.93 -12.23
C ASN A 184 6.19 22.41 -13.68
N ALA A 185 7.39 22.36 -14.26
CA ALA A 185 7.56 22.03 -15.69
C ALA A 185 7.21 20.57 -16.02
N ASN A 186 7.19 19.69 -15.03
CA ASN A 186 6.72 18.32 -15.17
C ASN A 186 5.19 18.19 -15.04
N LEU A 187 4.49 19.20 -14.57
CA LEU A 187 3.03 19.18 -14.42
C LEU A 187 2.36 19.22 -15.80
N VAL A 188 1.49 18.25 -16.06
CA VAL A 188 0.76 18.06 -17.30
C VAL A 188 -0.67 18.57 -17.16
N ARG A 189 -1.41 18.09 -16.13
CA ARG A 189 -2.80 18.44 -15.90
C ARG A 189 -3.10 18.59 -14.42
N LYS A 190 -4.06 19.47 -14.13
CA LYS A 190 -4.71 19.63 -12.84
C LYS A 190 -6.19 19.32 -13.01
N PHE A 191 -6.66 18.32 -12.31
CA PHE A 191 -8.09 17.98 -12.27
C PHE A 191 -8.85 18.92 -11.34
N PRO A 192 -10.18 19.02 -11.48
CA PRO A 192 -11.04 19.70 -10.52
C PRO A 192 -10.77 19.20 -9.09
N ARG A 193 -10.83 20.13 -8.13
CA ARG A 193 -10.56 19.83 -6.71
C ARG A 193 -11.69 19.03 -6.09
N MET A 194 -11.31 18.14 -5.18
CA MET A 194 -12.20 17.40 -4.30
C MET A 194 -12.22 18.01 -2.88
N PRO A 195 -13.28 17.82 -2.11
CA PRO A 195 -13.29 18.15 -0.69
C PRO A 195 -12.33 17.25 0.09
N GLY A 196 -11.57 17.86 1.00
CA GLY A 196 -10.70 17.12 1.92
C GLY A 196 -9.43 16.55 1.31
N ARG A 197 -8.93 15.50 1.97
CA ARG A 197 -7.71 14.81 1.58
C ARG A 197 -8.04 13.69 0.61
N ILE A 198 -7.28 13.62 -0.50
CA ILE A 198 -7.29 12.47 -1.39
C ILE A 198 -6.46 11.36 -0.74
N TRP A 199 -7.06 10.16 -0.69
CA TRP A 199 -6.43 8.97 -0.12
C TRP A 199 -5.92 8.01 -1.18
N ASP A 200 -6.61 7.95 -2.33
CA ASP A 200 -6.25 7.05 -3.41
C ASP A 200 -6.64 7.62 -4.77
N VAL A 201 -5.87 7.27 -5.80
CA VAL A 201 -6.07 7.67 -7.19
C VAL A 201 -5.78 6.52 -8.14
N SER A 202 -6.47 6.44 -9.26
CA SER A 202 -6.18 5.46 -10.32
C SER A 202 -6.59 5.99 -11.69
N PHE A 203 -5.92 5.47 -12.73
CA PHE A 203 -6.44 5.54 -14.10
C PHE A 203 -7.26 4.30 -14.42
N ASP A 204 -8.22 4.43 -15.32
CA ASP A 204 -8.85 3.29 -15.98
C ASP A 204 -7.83 2.55 -16.88
N PRO A 205 -8.05 1.28 -17.25
CA PRO A 205 -7.10 0.52 -18.07
C PRO A 205 -6.79 1.12 -19.44
N ALA A 206 -7.68 1.95 -19.99
CA ALA A 206 -7.47 2.64 -21.26
C ALA A 206 -6.72 3.98 -21.11
N GLY A 207 -6.60 4.53 -19.89
CA GLY A 207 -6.02 5.84 -19.60
C GLY A 207 -6.88 7.01 -20.06
N LYS A 208 -8.17 6.78 -20.31
CA LYS A 208 -9.13 7.81 -20.76
C LYS A 208 -9.95 8.39 -19.64
N GLN A 209 -9.96 7.72 -18.51
CA GLN A 209 -10.60 8.16 -17.29
C GLN A 209 -9.63 8.03 -16.11
N ALA A 210 -9.86 8.85 -15.11
CA ALA A 210 -9.17 8.77 -13.83
C ALA A 210 -10.21 8.81 -12.72
N ALA A 211 -9.89 8.23 -11.57
CA ALA A 211 -10.71 8.34 -10.39
C ALA A 211 -9.87 8.72 -9.17
N ALA A 212 -10.50 9.42 -8.25
CA ALA A 212 -9.93 9.73 -6.95
C ALA A 212 -10.97 9.56 -5.86
N VAL A 213 -10.52 9.20 -4.67
CA VAL A 213 -11.34 9.17 -3.46
C VAL A 213 -10.77 10.10 -2.41
N SER A 214 -11.66 10.85 -1.75
CA SER A 214 -11.28 11.77 -0.69
C SER A 214 -12.21 11.67 0.50
N SER A 215 -11.78 12.24 1.63
CA SER A 215 -12.62 12.32 2.83
C SER A 215 -12.42 13.63 3.55
N LEU A 216 -13.51 14.19 4.05
CA LEU A 216 -13.55 15.42 4.86
C LEU A 216 -14.58 15.29 5.98
N ASN A 217 -14.13 15.44 7.22
CA ASN A 217 -15.01 15.49 8.41
C ASN A 217 -15.93 14.26 8.60
N GLY A 218 -15.52 13.09 8.12
CA GLY A 218 -16.31 11.87 8.22
C GLY A 218 -17.12 11.52 6.97
N ASP A 219 -17.16 12.43 5.98
CA ASP A 219 -17.83 12.22 4.71
C ASP A 219 -16.83 11.86 3.61
N GLY A 220 -17.16 10.90 2.78
CA GLY A 220 -16.37 10.49 1.63
C GLY A 220 -16.87 11.08 0.33
N MET A 221 -15.97 11.20 -0.63
CA MET A 221 -16.25 11.61 -2.00
C MET A 221 -15.52 10.69 -2.96
N VAL A 222 -16.22 10.24 -4.00
CA VAL A 222 -15.64 9.52 -5.14
C VAL A 222 -15.85 10.37 -6.37
N THR A 223 -14.77 10.71 -7.07
CA THR A 223 -14.90 11.49 -8.32
C THR A 223 -14.26 10.74 -9.47
N ILE A 224 -14.97 10.62 -10.57
CA ILE A 224 -14.52 10.07 -11.85
C ILE A 224 -14.34 11.23 -12.82
N TYR A 225 -13.17 11.28 -13.46
CA TYR A 225 -12.76 12.35 -14.37
C TYR A 225 -12.55 11.82 -15.78
N SER A 226 -12.79 12.67 -16.78
CA SER A 226 -12.19 12.50 -18.10
C SER A 226 -10.70 12.78 -18.05
N SER A 227 -9.86 11.90 -18.59
CA SER A 227 -8.40 12.04 -18.70
C SER A 227 -7.88 11.81 -20.12
N ASP A 228 -8.73 12.00 -21.11
CA ASP A 228 -8.37 11.89 -22.55
C ASP A 228 -7.78 13.23 -23.04
N TYR A 229 -6.55 13.54 -22.61
CA TYR A 229 -5.84 14.78 -22.89
C TYR A 229 -4.58 14.55 -23.74
N ASP A 230 -4.18 15.59 -24.48
CA ASP A 230 -2.86 15.64 -25.14
C ASP A 230 -1.78 16.10 -24.16
N SER A 231 -0.72 15.32 -24.00
CA SER A 231 0.42 15.63 -23.12
C SER A 231 1.41 16.62 -23.74
N GLY A 232 1.22 17.03 -24.99
CA GLY A 232 2.09 17.96 -25.68
C GLY A 232 2.14 19.34 -25.02
N ILE A 233 3.33 19.96 -25.02
CA ILE A 233 3.48 21.33 -24.52
C ILE A 233 3.50 22.27 -25.74
N PRO A 234 2.52 23.16 -25.90
CA PRO A 234 2.53 24.19 -26.94
C PRO A 234 3.76 25.09 -26.84
N ASP A 235 4.24 25.63 -27.96
CA ASP A 235 5.47 26.43 -27.98
C ASP A 235 5.36 27.73 -27.16
N ASP A 236 4.19 28.31 -27.09
CA ASP A 236 3.92 29.49 -26.28
C ASP A 236 3.97 29.16 -24.77
N ILE A 237 3.56 27.96 -24.35
CA ILE A 237 3.70 27.44 -22.96
C ILE A 237 5.15 27.10 -22.67
N LYS A 238 5.90 26.46 -23.60
CA LYS A 238 7.34 26.19 -23.46
C LYS A 238 8.14 27.47 -23.20
N LYS A 239 7.80 28.56 -23.89
CA LYS A 239 8.42 29.88 -23.67
C LYS A 239 8.21 30.40 -22.23
N ILE A 240 7.04 30.14 -21.64
CA ILE A 240 6.74 30.55 -20.26
C ILE A 240 7.56 29.70 -19.28
N PHE A 241 7.67 28.39 -19.46
CA PHE A 241 8.47 27.52 -18.58
C PHE A 241 9.96 27.90 -18.55
N ASN A 242 10.49 28.52 -19.62
CA ASN A 242 11.89 28.91 -19.71
C ASN A 242 12.24 30.24 -19.00
N LYS A 243 11.25 30.95 -18.44
CA LYS A 243 11.43 32.20 -17.68
C LYS A 243 10.59 32.23 -16.41
N THR A 244 10.74 33.26 -15.61
CA THR A 244 9.84 33.51 -14.47
C THR A 244 8.52 34.12 -15.00
N PRO A 245 7.37 33.42 -14.83
CA PRO A 245 6.09 33.89 -15.38
C PRO A 245 5.57 35.13 -14.62
N ASN A 246 5.07 36.11 -15.37
CA ASN A 246 4.29 37.24 -14.86
C ASN A 246 2.84 36.82 -14.51
N GLY A 247 2.01 37.74 -14.03
CA GLY A 247 0.64 37.46 -13.61
C GLY A 247 -0.23 36.87 -14.71
N GLY A 248 -0.21 37.44 -15.92
CA GLY A 248 -0.98 36.93 -17.07
C GLY A 248 -0.47 35.57 -17.57
N GLU A 249 0.84 35.35 -17.52
CA GLU A 249 1.43 34.05 -17.87
C GLU A 249 1.13 32.95 -16.87
N LYS A 250 1.04 33.28 -15.57
CA LYS A 250 0.55 32.35 -14.56
C LYS A 250 -0.88 31.91 -14.84
N GLN A 251 -1.76 32.85 -15.16
CA GLN A 251 -3.14 32.55 -15.53
C GLN A 251 -3.21 31.67 -16.80
N LYS A 252 -2.36 31.95 -17.79
CA LYS A 252 -2.25 31.11 -18.98
C LYS A 252 -1.79 29.69 -18.69
N LEU A 253 -0.83 29.52 -17.76
CA LEU A 253 -0.41 28.20 -17.28
C LEU A 253 -1.54 27.45 -16.55
N GLU A 254 -2.29 28.12 -15.68
CA GLU A 254 -3.44 27.49 -15.00
C GLU A 254 -4.48 27.02 -16.02
N GLY A 255 -4.80 27.83 -17.04
CA GLY A 255 -5.67 27.41 -18.16
C GLY A 255 -5.12 26.24 -18.95
N TYR A 256 -3.82 26.20 -19.20
CA TYR A 256 -3.16 25.07 -19.86
C TYR A 256 -3.26 23.78 -19.05
N TRP A 257 -3.04 23.83 -17.72
CA TRP A 257 -3.10 22.65 -16.87
C TRP A 257 -4.55 22.15 -16.65
N ALA A 258 -5.54 23.01 -16.71
CA ALA A 258 -6.95 22.67 -16.51
C ALA A 258 -7.68 22.20 -17.77
N ARG A 259 -7.05 22.29 -18.97
CA ARG A 259 -7.72 21.94 -20.22
C ARG A 259 -7.85 20.42 -20.39
N GLU A 260 -8.85 19.97 -21.14
CA GLU A 260 -9.08 18.58 -21.53
C GLU A 260 -9.21 17.60 -20.37
N VAL A 261 -9.50 18.11 -19.18
CA VAL A 261 -9.85 17.31 -18.00
C VAL A 261 -11.12 17.89 -17.39
N SER A 262 -12.05 17.02 -17.03
CA SER A 262 -13.33 17.42 -16.44
C SER A 262 -13.86 16.35 -15.51
N GLU A 263 -14.70 16.76 -14.59
CA GLU A 263 -15.46 15.85 -13.77
C GLU A 263 -16.57 15.20 -14.60
N LEU A 264 -16.66 13.88 -14.57
CA LEU A 264 -17.72 13.11 -15.19
C LEU A 264 -18.81 12.76 -14.16
N HIS A 265 -18.40 12.28 -13.01
CA HIS A 265 -19.28 11.90 -11.91
C HIS A 265 -18.64 12.26 -10.58
N SER A 266 -19.46 12.82 -9.68
CA SER A 266 -19.09 13.06 -8.28
C SER A 266 -20.13 12.38 -7.39
N ILE A 267 -19.68 11.47 -6.53
CA ILE A 267 -20.54 10.59 -5.75
C ILE A 267 -20.23 10.82 -4.29
N GLU A 268 -21.17 11.43 -3.58
CA GLU A 268 -21.06 11.65 -2.14
C GLU A 268 -21.34 10.38 -1.35
N MET A 269 -20.56 10.16 -0.30
CA MET A 269 -20.70 9.06 0.67
C MET A 269 -20.85 9.64 2.08
N PRO A 270 -22.04 10.15 2.43
CA PRO A 270 -22.27 10.80 3.72
C PRO A 270 -22.04 9.83 4.89
N GLY A 271 -21.30 10.28 5.89
CA GLY A 271 -21.00 9.50 7.10
C GLY A 271 -20.01 8.36 6.90
N VAL A 272 -19.42 8.20 5.70
CA VAL A 272 -18.46 7.12 5.42
C VAL A 272 -17.20 7.69 4.78
N GLU A 273 -16.09 7.67 5.50
CA GLU A 273 -14.78 8.00 4.93
C GLU A 273 -14.34 6.91 3.94
N ILE A 274 -13.91 7.31 2.74
CA ILE A 274 -13.44 6.40 1.68
C ILE A 274 -11.92 6.50 1.57
N PHE A 275 -11.24 5.35 1.53
CA PHE A 275 -9.78 5.27 1.60
C PHE A 275 -9.11 4.62 0.40
N CYS A 276 -9.81 3.79 -0.37
CA CYS A 276 -9.22 3.11 -1.50
C CYS A 276 -10.19 2.92 -2.64
N LEU A 277 -9.63 2.74 -3.83
CA LEU A 277 -10.36 2.50 -5.06
C LEU A 277 -9.59 1.54 -5.98
N ALA A 278 -10.30 0.86 -6.87
CA ALA A 278 -9.71 0.07 -7.95
C ALA A 278 -10.67 -0.05 -9.12
N PHE A 279 -10.18 0.18 -10.35
CA PHE A 279 -10.94 -0.13 -11.55
C PHE A 279 -10.93 -1.64 -11.81
N SER A 280 -12.04 -2.15 -12.36
CA SER A 280 -12.07 -3.48 -12.97
C SER A 280 -11.17 -3.53 -14.22
N PRO A 281 -10.64 -4.71 -14.60
CA PRO A 281 -9.76 -4.83 -15.76
C PRO A 281 -10.38 -4.38 -17.10
N ASP A 282 -11.70 -4.36 -17.19
CA ASP A 282 -12.44 -3.86 -18.37
C ASP A 282 -12.81 -2.36 -18.26
N GLY A 283 -12.46 -1.69 -17.16
CA GLY A 283 -12.74 -0.28 -16.92
C GLY A 283 -14.21 0.07 -16.64
N ARG A 284 -15.12 -0.93 -16.54
CA ARG A 284 -16.55 -0.67 -16.42
C ARG A 284 -17.01 -0.43 -14.99
N ILE A 285 -16.31 -1.00 -14.03
CA ILE A 285 -16.64 -0.92 -12.61
C ILE A 285 -15.49 -0.27 -11.86
N LEU A 286 -15.83 0.63 -10.94
CA LEU A 286 -14.93 1.17 -9.94
C LEU A 286 -15.35 0.59 -8.58
N ALA A 287 -14.49 -0.18 -7.95
CA ALA A 287 -14.69 -0.62 -6.57
C ALA A 287 -14.09 0.42 -5.63
N VAL A 288 -14.82 0.79 -4.57
CA VAL A 288 -14.36 1.70 -3.52
C VAL A 288 -14.66 1.12 -2.15
N ALA A 289 -13.79 1.40 -1.17
CA ALA A 289 -14.00 0.95 0.19
C ALA A 289 -13.56 2.00 1.22
N GLY A 290 -14.17 1.94 2.40
CA GLY A 290 -13.99 2.94 3.42
C GLY A 290 -14.09 2.42 4.85
N ALA A 291 -14.29 3.34 5.78
CA ALA A 291 -14.28 3.10 7.22
C ALA A 291 -15.37 2.15 7.72
N ASP A 292 -16.43 1.95 6.96
CA ASP A 292 -17.56 1.08 7.33
C ASP A 292 -17.37 -0.40 6.98
N GLY A 293 -16.21 -0.76 6.39
CA GLY A 293 -15.91 -2.14 5.99
C GLY A 293 -16.72 -2.64 4.79
N THR A 294 -17.39 -1.74 4.06
CA THR A 294 -18.21 -2.06 2.88
C THR A 294 -17.45 -1.74 1.60
N VAL A 295 -17.44 -2.67 0.66
CA VAL A 295 -16.99 -2.44 -0.71
C VAL A 295 -18.18 -2.08 -1.57
N ARG A 296 -18.14 -0.93 -2.22
CA ARG A 296 -19.14 -0.44 -3.16
C ARG A 296 -18.65 -0.55 -4.58
N PHE A 297 -19.49 -1.06 -5.47
CA PHE A 297 -19.19 -1.21 -6.89
C PHE A 297 -19.98 -0.18 -7.67
N ILE A 298 -19.26 0.73 -8.30
CA ILE A 298 -19.81 1.87 -9.05
C ILE A 298 -19.67 1.54 -10.54
N GLU A 299 -20.77 1.64 -11.27
CA GLU A 299 -20.74 1.60 -12.73
C GLU A 299 -20.13 2.90 -13.26
N VAL A 300 -19.02 2.83 -13.96
CA VAL A 300 -18.22 3.99 -14.36
C VAL A 300 -18.98 4.90 -15.33
N ALA A 301 -19.76 4.33 -16.25
CA ALA A 301 -20.51 5.08 -17.24
C ALA A 301 -21.63 5.94 -16.65
N SER A 302 -22.26 5.49 -15.57
CA SER A 302 -23.41 6.18 -14.95
C SER A 302 -23.10 6.85 -13.61
N GLY A 303 -21.97 6.55 -13.00
CA GLY A 303 -21.62 6.99 -11.64
C GLY A 303 -22.50 6.38 -10.54
N LYS A 304 -23.26 5.31 -10.82
CA LYS A 304 -24.21 4.72 -9.86
C LYS A 304 -23.59 3.55 -9.12
N VAL A 305 -23.83 3.49 -7.81
CA VAL A 305 -23.55 2.27 -7.02
C VAL A 305 -24.50 1.17 -7.45
N THR A 306 -23.96 0.10 -8.02
CA THR A 306 -24.75 -1.04 -8.55
C THR A 306 -24.81 -2.21 -7.60
N ARG A 307 -23.82 -2.33 -6.71
CA ARG A 307 -23.70 -3.42 -5.74
C ARG A 307 -22.89 -2.98 -4.53
N GLU A 308 -23.24 -3.52 -3.38
CA GLU A 308 -22.45 -3.42 -2.15
C GLU A 308 -22.11 -4.80 -1.60
N ALA A 309 -20.96 -4.91 -0.95
CA ALA A 309 -20.52 -6.13 -0.29
C ALA A 309 -19.82 -5.75 1.04
N VAL A 310 -20.37 -6.21 2.15
CA VAL A 310 -19.76 -6.07 3.45
C VAL A 310 -18.57 -7.01 3.54
N ALA A 311 -17.36 -6.47 3.48
CA ALA A 311 -16.12 -7.24 3.56
C ALA A 311 -15.81 -7.64 5.02
N VAL A 312 -16.05 -6.72 5.95
CA VAL A 312 -15.87 -6.92 7.39
C VAL A 312 -17.11 -6.41 8.10
N LYS A 313 -17.82 -7.28 8.81
CA LYS A 313 -18.91 -6.83 9.70
C LYS A 313 -18.25 -6.11 10.88
N ILE A 314 -18.57 -4.84 11.05
CA ILE A 314 -18.21 -4.09 12.23
C ILE A 314 -19.26 -4.45 13.30
N GLU A 315 -18.90 -5.27 14.27
CA GLU A 315 -19.75 -5.56 15.40
C GLU A 315 -19.71 -4.37 16.37
N GLY A 316 -20.82 -3.67 16.49
CA GLY A 316 -21.05 -2.54 17.39
C GLY A 316 -22.33 -1.83 16.97
N GLU A 317 -23.14 -1.41 17.94
CA GLU A 317 -24.33 -0.61 17.66
C GLU A 317 -23.93 0.61 16.81
N VAL A 318 -24.52 0.74 15.62
CA VAL A 318 -24.62 2.01 14.93
C VAL A 318 -25.47 2.90 15.84
N ILE A 319 -24.83 3.75 16.61
CA ILE A 319 -25.53 4.74 17.42
C ILE A 319 -26.15 5.72 16.41
N ALA A 320 -27.45 5.51 16.20
CA ALA A 320 -28.24 6.39 15.36
C ALA A 320 -28.19 7.85 15.87
N ASP A 321 -28.42 8.76 15.00
CA ASP A 321 -28.31 10.23 14.98
C ASP A 321 -28.74 11.07 16.21
N SER A 322 -28.75 10.55 17.41
CA SER A 322 -29.16 11.25 18.62
C SER A 322 -28.04 11.67 19.58
N VAL A 323 -26.79 11.40 19.23
CA VAL A 323 -25.65 11.69 20.13
C VAL A 323 -24.97 12.99 19.74
N SER A 324 -24.89 13.95 20.67
CA SER A 324 -24.23 15.23 20.46
C SER A 324 -22.76 15.08 20.05
N GLU A 325 -22.21 16.03 19.29
CA GLU A 325 -20.80 16.07 18.86
C GLU A 325 -19.80 15.88 20.01
N GLY A 326 -20.12 16.42 21.20
CA GLY A 326 -19.31 16.28 22.40
C GLY A 326 -19.29 14.85 22.94
N GLU A 327 -20.39 14.14 22.85
CA GLU A 327 -20.52 12.73 23.25
C GLU A 327 -19.89 11.78 22.24
N LYS A 328 -19.99 12.08 20.94
CA LYS A 328 -19.24 11.35 19.88
C LYS A 328 -17.73 11.41 20.14
N ARG A 329 -17.17 12.55 20.55
CA ARG A 329 -15.75 12.69 20.94
C ARG A 329 -15.39 11.92 22.20
N ARG A 330 -16.31 11.83 23.18
CA ARG A 330 -16.11 11.12 24.44
C ARG A 330 -16.18 9.60 24.27
N LEU A 331 -17.06 9.13 23.39
CA LEU A 331 -17.18 7.71 22.99
C LEU A 331 -15.96 7.26 22.18
N ASN A 332 -15.47 8.09 21.26
CA ASN A 332 -14.24 7.82 20.53
C ASN A 332 -12.99 7.77 21.42
N ARG A 333 -12.94 8.53 22.52
CA ARG A 333 -11.88 8.40 23.54
C ARG A 333 -11.98 7.12 24.39
N LYS A 334 -13.17 6.54 24.55
CA LYS A 334 -13.40 5.28 25.26
C LYS A 334 -13.21 4.03 24.37
N ARG A 335 -13.21 4.16 23.05
CA ARG A 335 -12.92 3.08 22.09
C ARG A 335 -11.48 2.55 22.12
N GLY A 336 -10.61 3.03 23.01
CA GLY A 336 -9.27 2.50 23.23
C GLY A 336 -9.18 1.09 23.84
N LYS A 337 -10.31 0.43 24.13
CA LYS A 337 -10.34 -1.01 24.39
C LYS A 337 -10.92 -1.68 23.14
N ARG A 338 -10.04 -2.26 22.32
CA ARG A 338 -10.39 -3.18 21.24
C ARG A 338 -11.41 -4.19 21.75
N ALA A 339 -12.56 -4.33 21.06
CA ALA A 339 -13.34 -5.54 21.16
C ALA A 339 -12.43 -6.69 20.70
N GLU A 340 -12.19 -7.65 21.57
CA GLU A 340 -11.56 -8.90 21.19
C GLU A 340 -12.48 -9.53 20.15
N ILE A 341 -12.01 -9.59 18.91
CA ILE A 341 -12.68 -10.37 17.88
C ILE A 341 -12.53 -11.81 18.33
N SER A 342 -13.60 -12.42 18.81
CA SER A 342 -13.58 -13.84 19.15
C SER A 342 -13.44 -14.61 17.84
N GLU A 343 -12.23 -15.09 17.56
CA GLU A 343 -12.00 -15.99 16.44
C GLU A 343 -12.77 -17.30 16.72
N ARG A 344 -13.54 -17.77 15.71
CA ARG A 344 -14.20 -19.07 15.80
C ARG A 344 -13.13 -20.14 16.08
N THR A 345 -13.21 -20.79 17.22
CA THR A 345 -12.37 -21.95 17.52
C THR A 345 -12.75 -23.11 16.61
N ILE A 346 -11.77 -23.62 15.88
CA ILE A 346 -11.96 -24.75 14.95
C ILE A 346 -11.71 -26.04 15.74
N SER A 347 -12.71 -26.92 15.74
CA SER A 347 -12.54 -28.22 16.39
C SER A 347 -11.56 -29.09 15.57
N PRO A 348 -10.63 -29.82 16.24
CA PRO A 348 -9.75 -30.76 15.57
C PRO A 348 -10.50 -31.76 14.67
N ASN A 349 -11.72 -32.13 15.05
CA ASN A 349 -12.57 -33.05 14.28
C ASN A 349 -13.06 -32.48 12.94
N GLU A 350 -13.06 -31.16 12.76
CA GLU A 350 -13.43 -30.49 11.50
C GLU A 350 -12.26 -30.46 10.50
N ILE A 351 -11.03 -30.72 10.96
CA ILE A 351 -9.81 -30.56 10.18
C ILE A 351 -9.46 -31.86 9.45
N SER A 352 -9.16 -31.77 8.17
CA SER A 352 -8.65 -32.88 7.36
C SER A 352 -7.12 -32.87 7.25
N ALA A 353 -6.50 -31.67 7.23
CA ALA A 353 -5.04 -31.50 7.18
C ALA A 353 -4.64 -30.10 7.66
N LEU A 354 -3.39 -29.95 8.10
CA LEU A 354 -2.74 -28.67 8.33
C LEU A 354 -1.72 -28.38 7.22
N VAL A 355 -1.57 -27.13 6.86
CA VAL A 355 -0.51 -26.61 5.98
C VAL A 355 0.22 -25.52 6.72
N LEU A 356 1.55 -25.56 6.73
CA LEU A 356 2.41 -24.54 7.35
C LEU A 356 3.20 -23.84 6.25
N ASP A 357 3.05 -22.54 6.17
CA ASP A 357 3.73 -21.68 5.23
C ASP A 357 4.58 -20.62 5.98
N PRO A 358 5.82 -20.35 5.52
CA PRO A 358 6.57 -21.08 4.51
C PRO A 358 7.03 -22.46 5.03
N ALA A 359 7.23 -23.41 4.11
CA ALA A 359 7.71 -24.75 4.46
C ALA A 359 9.20 -24.78 4.87
N GLU A 360 9.93 -23.71 4.58
CA GLU A 360 11.32 -23.52 4.99
C GLU A 360 11.51 -22.10 5.53
N ILE A 361 12.14 -21.99 6.71
CA ILE A 361 12.40 -20.76 7.43
C ILE A 361 13.90 -20.60 7.61
N VAL A 362 14.46 -19.50 7.09
CA VAL A 362 15.90 -19.20 7.19
C VAL A 362 16.09 -17.88 7.94
N LEU A 363 16.72 -17.94 9.11
CA LEU A 363 17.05 -16.78 9.94
C LEU A 363 18.57 -16.63 10.01
N THR A 364 19.11 -15.51 9.49
CA THR A 364 20.56 -15.36 9.26
C THR A 364 21.22 -14.27 10.10
N LYS A 365 20.49 -13.63 11.01
CA LYS A 365 20.98 -12.52 11.87
C LYS A 365 20.26 -12.53 13.22
N PRO A 366 20.85 -11.93 14.28
CA PRO A 366 20.23 -11.85 15.62
C PRO A 366 18.81 -11.24 15.63
N ASN A 367 18.60 -10.25 14.78
CA ASN A 367 17.33 -9.51 14.71
C ASN A 367 16.42 -9.95 13.55
N HIS A 368 16.78 -11.02 12.84
CA HIS A 368 15.88 -11.61 11.86
C HIS A 368 14.65 -12.18 12.56
N TYR A 369 13.54 -12.12 11.88
CA TYR A 369 12.35 -12.87 12.25
C TYR A 369 11.66 -13.34 10.97
N ALA A 370 10.85 -14.36 11.09
CA ALA A 370 9.98 -14.83 10.03
C ALA A 370 8.55 -14.92 10.57
N GLN A 371 7.61 -14.83 9.69
CA GLN A 371 6.21 -15.05 9.99
C GLN A 371 5.78 -16.41 9.43
N ILE A 372 5.09 -17.21 10.23
CA ILE A 372 4.44 -18.43 9.77
C ILE A 372 2.93 -18.28 9.74
N LEU A 373 2.32 -19.03 8.85
CA LEU A 373 0.88 -19.21 8.76
C LEU A 373 0.55 -20.69 8.84
N VAL A 374 -0.33 -21.06 9.75
CA VAL A 374 -0.88 -22.42 9.81
C VAL A 374 -2.33 -22.42 9.34
N THR A 375 -2.56 -23.06 8.19
CA THR A 375 -3.89 -23.15 7.58
C THR A 375 -4.47 -24.54 7.79
N ALA A 376 -5.66 -24.61 8.39
CA ALA A 376 -6.44 -25.85 8.44
C ALA A 376 -7.25 -26.02 7.15
N ARG A 377 -7.16 -27.20 6.54
CA ARG A 377 -8.10 -27.66 5.52
C ARG A 377 -9.25 -28.36 6.23
N LEU A 378 -10.45 -27.86 6.03
CA LEU A 378 -11.66 -28.45 6.64
C LEU A 378 -12.15 -29.66 5.82
N LYS A 379 -12.78 -30.61 6.48
CA LYS A 379 -13.45 -31.77 5.83
C LYS A 379 -14.55 -31.33 4.85
N THR A 380 -15.10 -30.13 5.04
CA THR A 380 -16.08 -29.49 4.15
C THR A 380 -15.47 -28.80 2.92
N GLY A 381 -14.14 -28.89 2.73
CA GLY A 381 -13.41 -28.29 1.61
C GLY A 381 -12.94 -26.85 1.82
N GLY A 382 -13.34 -26.19 2.92
CA GLY A 382 -12.88 -24.82 3.26
C GLY A 382 -11.44 -24.79 3.78
N ARG A 383 -10.85 -23.57 3.83
CA ARG A 383 -9.55 -23.30 4.47
C ARG A 383 -9.71 -22.19 5.49
N VAL A 384 -9.11 -22.35 6.65
CA VAL A 384 -9.15 -21.40 7.77
C VAL A 384 -7.77 -21.26 8.38
N ASP A 385 -7.36 -20.02 8.69
CA ASP A 385 -6.17 -19.77 9.49
C ASP A 385 -6.40 -20.24 10.93
N VAL A 386 -5.49 -21.05 11.42
CA VAL A 386 -5.48 -21.57 12.79
C VAL A 386 -4.15 -21.26 13.52
N THR A 387 -3.36 -20.32 13.00
CA THR A 387 -2.03 -19.99 13.53
C THR A 387 -2.06 -19.69 15.02
N ARG A 388 -3.12 -19.04 15.50
CA ARG A 388 -3.30 -18.72 16.94
C ARG A 388 -3.89 -19.84 17.77
N GLN A 389 -4.34 -20.91 17.12
CA GLN A 389 -5.04 -22.04 17.76
C GLN A 389 -4.17 -23.29 17.83
N VAL A 390 -3.03 -23.31 17.10
CA VAL A 390 -2.10 -24.43 17.12
C VAL A 390 -1.11 -24.31 18.27
N PHE A 391 -0.72 -25.45 18.81
CA PHE A 391 0.46 -25.56 19.64
C PHE A 391 1.71 -25.64 18.76
N THR A 392 2.70 -24.79 19.00
CA THR A 392 3.96 -24.75 18.23
C THR A 392 5.12 -25.23 19.07
N GLU A 393 6.04 -25.97 18.43
CA GLU A 393 7.25 -26.48 19.04
C GLU A 393 8.43 -26.35 18.08
N VAL A 394 9.59 -25.94 18.62
CA VAL A 394 10.82 -25.81 17.85
C VAL A 394 11.86 -26.77 18.37
N SER A 395 12.38 -27.63 17.49
CA SER A 395 13.42 -28.57 17.85
C SER A 395 14.68 -27.84 18.35
N GLY A 396 15.24 -28.33 19.45
CA GLY A 396 16.51 -27.84 19.99
C GLY A 396 16.46 -26.38 20.52
N GLY A 397 15.29 -25.75 20.68
CA GLY A 397 15.19 -24.37 21.16
C GLY A 397 15.87 -23.35 20.25
N LEU A 398 15.88 -23.58 18.94
CA LEU A 398 16.55 -22.73 17.94
C LEU A 398 15.90 -21.37 17.77
N ALA A 399 14.58 -21.28 18.01
CA ALA A 399 13.81 -20.06 17.86
C ALA A 399 12.67 -19.99 18.88
N ALA A 400 12.23 -18.78 19.18
CA ALA A 400 10.98 -18.52 19.90
C ALA A 400 9.86 -18.21 18.90
N ILE A 401 8.63 -18.64 19.21
CA ILE A 401 7.45 -18.38 18.41
C ILE A 401 6.42 -17.64 19.27
N THR A 402 5.87 -16.55 18.74
CA THR A 402 4.75 -15.86 19.38
C THR A 402 3.43 -16.52 19.01
N GLU A 403 2.37 -16.29 19.81
CA GLU A 403 1.00 -16.74 19.51
C GLU A 403 0.50 -16.34 18.11
N ARG A 404 1.06 -15.28 17.54
CA ARG A 404 0.74 -14.78 16.18
C ARG A 404 1.60 -15.39 15.08
N GLY A 405 2.44 -16.38 15.41
CA GLY A 405 3.28 -17.07 14.44
C GLY A 405 4.56 -16.33 14.03
N GLN A 406 5.02 -15.32 14.80
CA GLN A 406 6.32 -14.70 14.57
C GLN A 406 7.43 -15.56 15.16
N VAL A 407 8.39 -15.98 14.32
CA VAL A 407 9.54 -16.81 14.68
C VAL A 407 10.77 -15.93 14.82
N LYS A 408 11.43 -15.96 15.99
CA LYS A 408 12.65 -15.19 16.28
C LYS A 408 13.81 -16.14 16.61
N PRO A 409 15.03 -15.90 16.07
CA PRO A 409 16.18 -16.75 16.35
C PRO A 409 16.63 -16.65 17.82
N LEU A 410 17.01 -17.77 18.40
CA LEU A 410 17.61 -17.85 19.74
C LEU A 410 19.00 -18.44 19.71
N ARG A 411 19.24 -19.40 18.80
CA ARG A 411 20.50 -20.15 18.73
C ARG A 411 20.73 -20.68 17.32
N ASP A 412 21.99 -20.70 16.88
CA ASP A 412 22.40 -21.29 15.60
C ASP A 412 22.12 -22.79 15.55
N GLY A 413 21.69 -23.26 14.39
CA GLY A 413 21.43 -24.67 14.13
C GLY A 413 20.41 -24.91 13.03
N GLU A 414 20.21 -26.17 12.72
CA GLU A 414 19.18 -26.65 11.80
C GLU A 414 18.21 -27.56 12.55
N GLY A 415 16.94 -27.47 12.23
CA GLY A 415 15.89 -28.22 12.91
C GLY A 415 14.54 -28.09 12.25
N VAL A 416 13.51 -28.36 13.02
CA VAL A 416 12.13 -28.38 12.57
C VAL A 416 11.28 -27.50 13.49
N LEU A 417 10.40 -26.72 12.89
CA LEU A 417 9.29 -26.06 13.54
C LEU A 417 8.04 -26.90 13.29
N ALA A 418 7.43 -27.39 14.34
CA ALA A 418 6.20 -28.16 14.27
C ALA A 418 5.01 -27.33 14.78
N ALA A 419 3.86 -27.46 14.13
CA ALA A 419 2.59 -26.94 14.58
C ALA A 419 1.56 -28.06 14.65
N ARG A 420 0.77 -28.12 15.75
CA ARG A 420 -0.24 -29.16 15.96
C ARG A 420 -1.55 -28.62 16.52
N ILE A 421 -2.64 -29.25 16.13
CA ILE A 421 -3.95 -29.07 16.73
C ILE A 421 -4.63 -30.43 16.87
N GLY A 422 -4.94 -30.82 18.10
CA GLY A 422 -5.34 -32.21 18.38
C GLY A 422 -4.26 -33.21 17.96
N GLY A 423 -4.63 -34.25 17.19
CA GLY A 423 -3.72 -35.27 16.67
C GLY A 423 -3.07 -34.94 15.31
N ILE A 424 -3.38 -33.77 14.71
CA ILE A 424 -2.88 -33.40 13.39
C ILE A 424 -1.66 -32.50 13.56
N LYS A 425 -0.55 -32.86 12.86
CA LYS A 425 0.74 -32.17 12.91
C LYS A 425 1.19 -31.76 11.52
N VAL A 426 1.90 -30.62 11.42
CA VAL A 426 2.60 -30.16 10.24
C VAL A 426 3.96 -29.60 10.65
N GLU A 427 4.94 -29.67 9.76
CA GLU A 427 6.32 -29.27 10.04
C GLU A 427 6.88 -28.39 8.93
N ALA A 428 7.77 -27.45 9.31
CA ALA A 428 8.61 -26.67 8.42
C ALA A 428 10.08 -26.84 8.80
N ARG A 429 10.97 -26.78 7.82
CA ARG A 429 12.42 -26.74 8.07
C ARG A 429 12.80 -25.40 8.65
N LEU A 430 13.68 -25.42 9.65
CA LEU A 430 14.19 -24.19 10.29
C LEU A 430 15.72 -24.22 10.25
N LYS A 431 16.30 -23.15 9.66
CA LYS A 431 17.74 -22.91 9.66
C LYS A 431 18.01 -21.55 10.30
N VAL A 432 18.84 -21.55 11.33
CA VAL A 432 19.24 -20.36 12.07
C VAL A 432 20.76 -20.24 12.04
N THR A 433 21.27 -19.08 11.67
CA THR A 433 22.73 -18.83 11.60
C THR A 433 23.04 -17.41 12.07
N ASN A 434 24.25 -17.22 12.60
CA ASN A 434 24.79 -15.90 13.00
C ASN A 434 24.00 -15.18 14.10
N VAL A 435 23.32 -15.88 14.99
CA VAL A 435 22.54 -15.29 16.10
C VAL A 435 23.45 -14.50 17.06
N HIS A 436 24.71 -14.91 17.22
CA HIS A 436 25.68 -14.24 18.08
C HIS A 436 26.63 -13.30 17.32
N SER A 437 26.37 -13.03 16.03
CA SER A 437 27.16 -12.02 15.30
C SER A 437 26.99 -10.65 15.92
N ALA A 438 28.08 -9.86 15.96
CA ALA A 438 28.00 -8.49 16.44
C ALA A 438 26.94 -7.72 15.64
N PHE A 439 25.99 -7.15 16.35
CA PHE A 439 25.00 -6.27 15.73
C PHE A 439 25.69 -4.99 15.29
N ALA A 440 25.83 -4.80 13.99
CA ALA A 440 26.25 -3.54 13.40
C ALA A 440 24.98 -2.78 12.95
N PRO A 441 24.56 -1.75 13.70
CA PRO A 441 23.37 -1.00 13.35
C PRO A 441 23.58 -0.25 12.03
N ASP A 442 22.67 -0.43 11.10
CA ASP A 442 22.59 0.40 9.91
C ASP A 442 21.78 1.66 10.24
N TYR A 443 22.36 2.84 9.96
CA TYR A 443 21.69 4.10 10.32
C TYR A 443 20.31 4.24 9.67
N VAL A 444 20.19 3.88 8.40
CA VAL A 444 18.91 4.03 7.67
C VAL A 444 17.89 3.00 8.11
N ARG A 445 18.31 1.76 8.27
CA ARG A 445 17.43 0.65 8.62
C ARG A 445 17.07 0.61 10.11
N ASP A 446 18.04 0.84 11.01
CA ASP A 446 17.90 0.51 12.42
C ASP A 446 17.80 1.75 13.34
N VAL A 447 18.41 2.88 12.94
CA VAL A 447 18.49 4.09 13.78
C VAL A 447 17.47 5.15 13.34
N LYS A 448 17.42 5.47 12.06
CA LYS A 448 16.54 6.52 11.52
C LYS A 448 15.06 6.32 11.86
N PRO A 449 14.46 5.11 11.80
CA PRO A 449 13.06 4.91 12.19
C PRO A 449 12.75 5.23 13.65
N VAL A 450 13.75 5.11 14.53
CA VAL A 450 13.60 5.39 15.97
C VAL A 450 13.63 6.88 16.26
N ILE A 451 14.45 7.64 15.54
CA ILE A 451 14.65 9.09 15.78
C ILE A 451 13.75 9.98 14.93
N SER A 452 13.09 9.43 13.91
CA SER A 452 12.18 10.19 13.02
C SER A 452 10.71 10.17 13.48
N ARG A 453 10.46 9.77 14.73
CA ARG A 453 9.12 9.71 15.37
C ARG A 453 8.71 11.02 16.03
#